data_40351e7a0cb34038fc0198ea4b290108
#
_entry.id   40351e7a0cb34038fc0198ea4b290108
#
_cell.length_a   1.000
_cell.length_b   1.000
_cell.length_c   1.000
_cell.angle_alpha   90.00
_cell.angle_beta   90.00
_cell.angle_gamma   90.00
#
_symmetry.space_group_name_H-M   'P 1'
#
loop_
_entity.id
_entity.type
_entity.pdbx_description
1 polymer ?
#
loop_
_entity_poly.entity_id
_entity_poly.type
_entity_poly.pdbx_seq_one_letter_code
_entity_poly.pdbx_strand_id
1 'polypeptide(L)'
;MDMASLKDIRPARNGARSGKPPAGGALNAIERACRFIEAKVAEGERFTLAELGAHCGLSPWHLQRQFRRVMGVSPHDYADQHRLARFRDELQQGEGVAAATYGAGYGSSSRVYERADGLIGMTPATYAKGGKGAEIAYGTAASPLGRLLAAATARGICFVGFGDSDAMLERALKANFPAADSIRRDDRELGVALDRLLAHLAGKEPHVDLPLDIRATAFQRRVWQELQRIPLGETRSYGEIARSMGNPGASRAVGRACATNPVPLIVPCHRAQGQSGALTGYRWGIKRKAALLERESETISRKKIL
;
A
#
# COMPACT_ATOMS: atom_id res chain seq x y z
N MET A 1 32.84 -77.47 9.97
CA MET A 1 32.70 -77.16 11.37
C MET A 1 33.47 -75.88 11.55
N ASP A 2 32.92 -74.72 11.87
CA ASP A 2 31.69 -74.38 12.60
C ASP A 2 31.17 -73.01 12.13
N MET A 3 29.89 -72.90 12.14
CA MET A 3 29.16 -71.69 11.92
C MET A 3 29.12 -70.84 13.23
N ALA A 4 29.38 -69.55 13.14
CA ALA A 4 28.83 -68.49 14.04
C ALA A 4 29.51 -67.16 13.65
N SER A 5 28.87 -66.03 13.59
CA SER A 5 27.57 -65.52 13.82
C SER A 5 27.62 -64.05 13.37
N LEU A 6 26.84 -63.72 12.39
CA LEU A 6 26.57 -62.34 12.00
C LEU A 6 25.57 -61.75 13.02
N LYS A 7 26.01 -60.90 13.93
CA LYS A 7 25.12 -59.98 14.63
C LYS A 7 25.89 -58.76 15.17
N ASP A 8 25.28 -57.62 14.99
CA ASP A 8 25.60 -56.28 15.58
C ASP A 8 26.45 -55.33 14.70
N ILE A 9 25.85 -54.90 13.61
CA ILE A 9 26.15 -53.55 13.09
C ILE A 9 24.92 -52.67 13.37
N ARG A 10 24.94 -51.91 14.47
CA ARG A 10 23.98 -50.80 14.71
C ARG A 10 24.31 -49.64 13.80
N PRO A 11 23.34 -49.05 13.03
CA PRO A 11 23.61 -47.85 12.30
C PRO A 11 23.71 -46.69 13.28
N ALA A 12 24.77 -45.90 13.11
CA ALA A 12 25.00 -44.64 13.82
C ALA A 12 23.81 -43.68 13.61
N ARG A 13 23.18 -43.27 14.71
CA ARG A 13 22.20 -42.18 14.72
C ARG A 13 22.92 -40.88 14.34
N ASN A 14 22.85 -40.48 13.09
CA ASN A 14 23.14 -39.12 12.69
C ASN A 14 22.04 -38.21 13.21
N GLY A 15 22.30 -37.61 14.37
CA GLY A 15 21.53 -36.50 14.90
C GLY A 15 21.74 -35.24 14.05
N ALA A 16 20.94 -35.08 13.03
CA ALA A 16 20.87 -33.84 12.31
C ALA A 16 20.26 -32.77 13.27
N ARG A 17 21.13 -32.02 13.92
CA ARG A 17 20.76 -30.79 14.60
C ARG A 17 20.12 -29.88 13.56
N SER A 18 18.82 -29.63 13.67
CA SER A 18 18.11 -28.61 12.92
C SER A 18 18.63 -27.24 13.34
N GLY A 19 19.74 -26.82 12.75
CA GLY A 19 20.25 -25.45 12.86
C GLY A 19 19.23 -24.52 12.23
N LYS A 20 18.73 -23.58 13.03
CA LYS A 20 17.94 -22.45 12.54
C LYS A 20 18.76 -21.75 11.45
N PRO A 21 18.26 -21.66 10.20
CA PRO A 21 19.02 -21.01 9.15
C PRO A 21 19.31 -19.55 9.53
N PRO A 22 20.49 -19.01 9.18
CA PRO A 22 20.84 -17.64 9.49
C PRO A 22 19.80 -16.67 8.90
N ALA A 23 19.49 -15.61 9.62
CA ALA A 23 18.42 -14.66 9.28
C ALA A 23 18.55 -14.09 7.85
N GLY A 24 19.77 -13.99 7.28
CA GLY A 24 20.01 -13.57 5.90
C GLY A 24 19.52 -14.57 4.83
N GLY A 25 19.56 -15.88 5.08
CA GLY A 25 19.13 -16.90 4.12
C GLY A 25 17.61 -16.92 3.91
N ALA A 26 16.82 -16.63 4.96
CA ALA A 26 15.37 -16.60 4.90
C ALA A 26 14.87 -15.37 4.11
N LEU A 27 15.48 -14.22 4.27
CA LEU A 27 15.16 -13.01 3.52
C LEU A 27 15.44 -13.18 2.02
N ASN A 28 16.60 -13.73 1.66
CA ASN A 28 16.92 -14.04 0.27
C ASN A 28 15.94 -15.02 -0.38
N ALA A 29 15.42 -16.00 0.38
CA ALA A 29 14.42 -16.93 -0.13
C ALA A 29 13.09 -16.25 -0.40
N ILE A 30 12.65 -15.35 0.47
CA ILE A 30 11.40 -14.59 0.27
C ILE A 30 11.52 -13.58 -0.85
N GLU A 31 12.67 -12.93 -1.03
CA GLU A 31 12.92 -12.05 -2.18
C GLU A 31 12.88 -12.82 -3.51
N ARG A 32 13.45 -14.04 -3.56
CA ARG A 32 13.33 -14.92 -4.73
C ARG A 32 11.87 -15.29 -4.98
N ALA A 33 11.12 -15.60 -3.91
CA ALA A 33 9.70 -15.92 -4.03
C ALA A 33 8.90 -14.75 -4.60
N CYS A 34 9.14 -13.52 -4.14
CA CYS A 34 8.47 -12.33 -4.67
C CYS A 34 8.78 -12.16 -6.17
N ARG A 35 10.05 -12.21 -6.56
CA ARG A 35 10.46 -12.09 -7.98
C ARG A 35 9.85 -13.17 -8.87
N PHE A 36 9.82 -14.41 -8.39
CA PHE A 36 9.17 -15.50 -9.11
C PHE A 36 7.68 -15.25 -9.31
N ILE A 37 6.97 -14.83 -8.24
CA ILE A 37 5.54 -14.51 -8.29
C ILE A 37 5.27 -13.36 -9.27
N GLU A 38 6.06 -12.31 -9.19
CA GLU A 38 5.94 -11.13 -10.07
C GLU A 38 6.15 -11.50 -11.54
N ALA A 39 7.17 -12.31 -11.85
CA ALA A 39 7.42 -12.80 -13.20
C ALA A 39 6.25 -13.64 -13.72
N LYS A 40 5.78 -14.63 -12.94
CA LYS A 40 4.65 -15.48 -13.33
C LYS A 40 3.36 -14.69 -13.54
N VAL A 41 3.10 -13.69 -12.70
CA VAL A 41 1.94 -12.80 -12.87
C VAL A 41 2.10 -11.92 -14.11
N ALA A 42 3.32 -11.41 -14.40
CA ALA A 42 3.58 -10.63 -15.62
C ALA A 42 3.39 -11.44 -16.90
N GLU A 43 3.65 -12.75 -16.86
CA GLU A 43 3.41 -13.69 -17.96
C GLU A 43 1.94 -14.16 -18.05
N GLY A 44 1.07 -13.79 -17.10
CA GLY A 44 -0.32 -14.27 -17.00
C GLY A 44 -0.42 -15.71 -16.48
N GLU A 45 0.67 -16.28 -16.00
CA GLU A 45 0.76 -17.67 -15.59
C GLU A 45 0.35 -17.87 -14.12
N ARG A 46 -0.02 -19.12 -13.82
CA ARG A 46 -0.28 -19.58 -12.44
C ARG A 46 0.92 -20.36 -11.95
N PHE A 47 1.04 -20.43 -10.65
CA PHE A 47 2.05 -21.29 -9.99
C PHE A 47 1.41 -22.02 -8.82
N THR A 48 2.01 -23.13 -8.43
CA THR A 48 1.69 -23.87 -7.22
C THR A 48 2.65 -23.49 -6.09
N LEU A 49 2.21 -23.70 -4.86
CA LEU A 49 3.09 -23.49 -3.70
C LEU A 49 4.29 -24.45 -3.70
N ALA A 50 4.16 -25.60 -4.35
CA ALA A 50 5.24 -26.58 -4.52
C ALA A 50 6.33 -26.05 -5.48
N GLU A 51 5.95 -25.52 -6.64
CA GLU A 51 6.88 -24.89 -7.59
C GLU A 51 7.61 -23.70 -6.97
N LEU A 52 6.87 -22.84 -6.26
CA LEU A 52 7.46 -21.71 -5.56
C LEU A 52 8.42 -22.16 -4.47
N GLY A 53 8.08 -23.23 -3.74
CA GLY A 53 8.92 -23.83 -2.72
C GLY A 53 10.22 -24.38 -3.32
N ALA A 54 10.12 -25.16 -4.40
CA ALA A 54 11.26 -25.71 -5.13
C ALA A 54 12.19 -24.60 -5.65
N HIS A 55 11.63 -23.53 -6.23
CA HIS A 55 12.40 -22.37 -6.71
C HIS A 55 13.19 -21.69 -5.57
N CYS A 56 12.61 -21.65 -4.37
CA CYS A 56 13.21 -21.00 -3.21
C CYS A 56 14.10 -21.94 -2.35
N GLY A 57 14.14 -23.24 -2.67
CA GLY A 57 14.85 -24.24 -1.85
C GLY A 57 14.18 -24.48 -0.49
N LEU A 58 12.86 -24.33 -0.40
CA LEU A 58 12.07 -24.49 0.83
C LEU A 58 10.91 -25.46 0.60
N SER A 59 10.52 -26.19 1.67
CA SER A 59 9.25 -26.92 1.60
C SER A 59 8.08 -25.96 1.47
N PRO A 60 6.96 -26.35 0.80
CA PRO A 60 5.80 -25.50 0.62
C PRO A 60 5.26 -24.90 1.92
N TRP A 61 5.17 -25.70 2.97
CA TRP A 61 4.71 -25.26 4.29
C TRP A 61 5.66 -24.27 4.95
N HIS A 62 6.97 -24.50 4.84
CA HIS A 62 7.99 -23.63 5.41
C HIS A 62 8.03 -22.30 4.68
N LEU A 63 7.94 -22.31 3.35
CA LEU A 63 7.82 -21.11 2.53
C LEU A 63 6.58 -20.30 2.89
N GLN A 64 5.40 -20.93 2.94
CA GLN A 64 4.15 -20.23 3.26
C GLN A 64 4.22 -19.53 4.62
N ARG A 65 4.75 -20.23 5.63
CA ARG A 65 4.89 -19.67 6.98
C ARG A 65 5.89 -18.52 7.02
N GLN A 66 7.05 -18.66 6.37
CA GLN A 66 8.05 -17.60 6.30
C GLN A 66 7.58 -16.42 5.48
N PHE A 67 6.98 -16.69 4.32
CA PHE A 67 6.43 -15.65 3.45
C PHE A 67 5.38 -14.82 4.20
N ARG A 68 4.46 -15.49 4.89
CA ARG A 68 3.45 -14.80 5.71
C ARG A 68 4.06 -14.02 6.88
N ARG A 69 5.11 -14.54 7.49
CA ARG A 69 5.84 -13.86 8.55
C ARG A 69 6.54 -12.59 8.05
N VAL A 70 7.17 -12.64 6.88
CA VAL A 70 7.96 -11.55 6.30
C VAL A 70 7.07 -10.56 5.55
N MET A 71 6.17 -11.07 4.70
CA MET A 71 5.32 -10.24 3.84
C MET A 71 3.97 -9.88 4.49
N GLY A 72 3.58 -10.56 5.56
CA GLY A 72 2.31 -10.38 6.25
C GLY A 72 1.08 -10.91 5.51
N VAL A 73 1.28 -11.43 4.30
CA VAL A 73 0.26 -12.03 3.44
C VAL A 73 0.75 -13.38 2.94
N SER A 74 -0.16 -14.25 2.47
CA SER A 74 0.27 -15.50 1.84
C SER A 74 0.89 -15.24 0.45
N PRO A 75 1.70 -16.18 -0.10
CA PRO A 75 2.17 -16.09 -1.48
C PRO A 75 1.04 -15.94 -2.50
N HIS A 76 -0.08 -16.58 -2.26
CA HIS A 76 -1.26 -16.49 -3.11
C HIS A 76 -1.92 -15.10 -3.05
N ASP A 77 -2.08 -14.53 -1.85
CA ASP A 77 -2.63 -13.19 -1.70
C ASP A 77 -1.70 -12.12 -2.31
N TYR A 78 -0.38 -12.34 -2.21
CA TYR A 78 0.62 -11.50 -2.86
C TYR A 78 0.48 -11.55 -4.39
N ALA A 79 0.37 -12.74 -4.96
CA ALA A 79 0.13 -12.92 -6.40
C ALA A 79 -1.18 -12.26 -6.86
N ASP A 80 -2.25 -12.42 -6.09
CA ASP A 80 -3.55 -11.83 -6.42
C ASP A 80 -3.52 -10.30 -6.39
N GLN A 81 -2.72 -9.70 -5.52
CA GLN A 81 -2.52 -8.25 -5.52
C GLN A 81 -1.83 -7.77 -6.80
N HIS A 82 -0.81 -8.50 -7.26
CA HIS A 82 -0.12 -8.19 -8.52
C HIS A 82 -1.01 -8.43 -9.73
N ARG A 83 -1.82 -9.48 -9.74
CA ARG A 83 -2.84 -9.72 -10.78
C ARG A 83 -3.87 -8.60 -10.83
N LEU A 84 -4.33 -8.15 -9.68
CA LEU A 84 -5.29 -7.06 -9.61
C LEU A 84 -4.67 -5.72 -10.08
N ALA A 85 -3.40 -5.48 -9.79
CA ALA A 85 -2.70 -4.31 -10.30
C ALA A 85 -2.60 -4.36 -11.83
N ARG A 86 -2.18 -5.50 -12.39
CA ARG A 86 -2.10 -5.73 -13.83
C ARG A 86 -3.47 -5.59 -14.51
N PHE A 87 -4.50 -6.20 -13.96
CA PHE A 87 -5.88 -6.05 -14.44
C PHE A 87 -6.29 -4.59 -14.56
N ARG A 88 -5.90 -3.76 -13.60
CA ARG A 88 -6.18 -2.32 -13.62
C ARG A 88 -5.40 -1.59 -14.70
N ASP A 89 -4.12 -1.91 -14.85
CA ASP A 89 -3.25 -1.28 -15.84
C ASP A 89 -3.77 -1.59 -17.25
N GLU A 90 -4.17 -2.84 -17.54
CA GLU A 90 -4.77 -3.26 -18.82
C GLU A 90 -6.11 -2.55 -19.09
N LEU A 91 -6.94 -2.38 -18.08
CA LEU A 91 -8.19 -1.60 -18.21
C LEU A 91 -7.94 -0.12 -18.45
N GLN A 92 -6.90 0.48 -17.86
CA GLN A 92 -6.53 1.87 -18.11
C GLN A 92 -5.96 2.08 -19.52
N GLN A 93 -5.40 1.02 -20.13
CA GLN A 93 -4.92 1.01 -21.51
C GLN A 93 -6.05 0.80 -22.53
N GLY A 94 -7.31 0.65 -22.06
CA GLY A 94 -8.49 0.52 -22.91
C GLY A 94 -8.87 -0.91 -23.26
N GLU A 95 -8.21 -1.91 -22.65
CA GLU A 95 -8.57 -3.31 -22.82
C GLU A 95 -9.96 -3.60 -22.24
N GLY A 96 -10.71 -4.47 -22.91
CA GLY A 96 -12.03 -4.90 -22.43
C GLY A 96 -11.92 -5.73 -21.14
N VAL A 97 -12.94 -5.66 -20.28
CA VAL A 97 -12.96 -6.37 -18.97
C VAL A 97 -12.65 -7.86 -19.10
N ALA A 98 -13.12 -8.53 -20.14
CA ALA A 98 -12.83 -9.94 -20.39
C ALA A 98 -11.34 -10.15 -20.72
N ALA A 99 -10.77 -9.37 -21.64
CA ALA A 99 -9.36 -9.46 -22.04
C ALA A 99 -8.46 -9.16 -20.83
N ALA A 100 -8.69 -8.09 -20.09
CA ALA A 100 -7.95 -7.73 -18.89
C ALA A 100 -8.08 -8.80 -17.77
N THR A 101 -9.23 -9.50 -17.66
CA THR A 101 -9.41 -10.60 -16.71
C THR A 101 -8.46 -11.76 -17.03
N TYR A 102 -8.42 -12.18 -18.29
CA TYR A 102 -7.56 -13.29 -18.72
C TYR A 102 -6.09 -12.88 -18.77
N GLY A 103 -5.80 -11.67 -19.27
CA GLY A 103 -4.45 -11.11 -19.29
C GLY A 103 -3.81 -11.02 -17.90
N ALA A 104 -4.59 -10.66 -16.88
CA ALA A 104 -4.15 -10.66 -15.50
C ALA A 104 -4.07 -12.06 -14.85
N GLY A 105 -4.37 -13.14 -15.59
CA GLY A 105 -4.28 -14.52 -15.09
C GLY A 105 -5.46 -14.97 -14.22
N TYR A 106 -6.61 -14.29 -14.28
CA TYR A 106 -7.84 -14.75 -13.63
C TYR A 106 -8.59 -15.77 -14.51
N GLY A 107 -9.07 -16.85 -13.90
CA GLY A 107 -9.81 -17.90 -14.63
C GLY A 107 -11.28 -17.58 -14.88
N SER A 108 -11.82 -16.51 -14.29
CA SER A 108 -13.17 -16.00 -14.52
C SER A 108 -13.32 -14.60 -13.94
N SER A 109 -14.23 -13.81 -14.53
CA SER A 109 -14.56 -12.47 -14.06
C SER A 109 -15.17 -12.49 -12.64
N SER A 110 -15.96 -13.51 -12.29
CA SER A 110 -16.57 -13.66 -10.96
C SER A 110 -15.55 -13.60 -9.83
N ARG A 111 -14.38 -14.27 -9.99
CA ARG A 111 -13.32 -14.25 -8.99
C ARG A 111 -12.65 -12.87 -8.83
N VAL A 112 -12.65 -12.05 -9.88
CA VAL A 112 -12.19 -10.67 -9.82
C VAL A 112 -13.19 -9.84 -9.01
N TYR A 113 -14.49 -10.03 -9.23
CA TYR A 113 -15.55 -9.30 -8.54
C TYR A 113 -15.61 -9.63 -7.04
N GLU A 114 -15.62 -10.92 -6.67
CA GLU A 114 -15.65 -11.35 -5.26
C GLU A 114 -14.49 -10.83 -4.41
N ARG A 115 -13.30 -10.70 -5.01
CA ARG A 115 -12.11 -10.22 -4.29
C ARG A 115 -11.94 -8.70 -4.36
N ALA A 116 -12.48 -8.07 -5.37
CA ALA A 116 -12.43 -6.63 -5.51
C ALA A 116 -13.37 -5.90 -4.54
N ASP A 117 -14.53 -6.46 -4.22
CA ASP A 117 -15.48 -5.87 -3.26
C ASP A 117 -14.89 -5.73 -1.85
N GLY A 118 -14.05 -6.69 -1.42
CA GLY A 118 -13.36 -6.64 -0.12
C GLY A 118 -12.10 -5.75 -0.08
N LEU A 119 -11.51 -5.41 -1.24
CA LEU A 119 -10.19 -4.79 -1.32
C LEU A 119 -10.20 -3.38 -1.93
N ILE A 120 -11.24 -2.98 -2.64
CA ILE A 120 -11.24 -1.79 -3.49
C ILE A 120 -12.30 -0.76 -3.07
N GLY A 121 -13.30 -1.10 -2.27
CA GLY A 121 -14.41 -0.18 -1.94
C GLY A 121 -15.27 0.25 -3.14
N MET A 122 -14.87 -0.07 -4.35
CA MET A 122 -15.61 0.06 -5.61
C MET A 122 -15.51 -1.24 -6.40
N THR A 123 -16.53 -1.58 -7.20
CA THR A 123 -16.45 -2.73 -8.09
C THR A 123 -15.34 -2.54 -9.14
N PRO A 124 -14.71 -3.62 -9.64
CA PRO A 124 -13.73 -3.54 -10.73
C PRO A 124 -14.28 -2.82 -11.97
N ALA A 125 -15.57 -2.98 -12.26
CA ALA A 125 -16.23 -2.30 -13.37
C ALA A 125 -16.30 -0.78 -13.19
N THR A 126 -16.54 -0.32 -11.97
CA THR A 126 -16.52 1.12 -11.63
C THR A 126 -15.11 1.68 -11.70
N TYR A 127 -14.11 0.89 -11.32
CA TYR A 127 -12.70 1.29 -11.43
C TYR A 127 -12.22 1.34 -12.88
N ALA A 128 -12.50 0.30 -13.67
CA ALA A 128 -12.16 0.21 -15.10
C ALA A 128 -12.63 1.43 -15.91
N LYS A 129 -13.75 1.98 -15.48
CA LYS A 129 -14.38 3.14 -16.08
C LYS A 129 -13.95 4.47 -15.41
N GLY A 130 -12.76 4.53 -14.78
CA GLY A 130 -12.19 5.77 -14.25
C GLY A 130 -13.03 6.47 -13.17
N GLY A 131 -13.81 5.71 -12.38
CA GLY A 131 -14.77 6.24 -11.40
C GLY A 131 -16.20 6.26 -11.89
N LYS A 132 -16.54 5.63 -13.00
CA LYS A 132 -17.91 5.55 -13.52
C LYS A 132 -18.84 5.04 -12.42
N GLY A 133 -19.96 5.76 -12.19
CA GLY A 133 -20.87 5.51 -11.08
C GLY A 133 -20.49 6.26 -9.79
N ALA A 134 -19.40 7.04 -9.78
CA ALA A 134 -19.04 7.84 -8.63
C ALA A 134 -19.58 9.27 -8.78
N GLU A 135 -20.40 9.67 -7.83
CA GLU A 135 -20.74 11.07 -7.59
C GLU A 135 -19.79 11.63 -6.54
N ILE A 136 -19.07 12.68 -6.90
CA ILE A 136 -18.02 13.28 -6.05
C ILE A 136 -18.39 14.73 -5.78
N ALA A 137 -18.53 15.05 -4.49
CA ALA A 137 -18.58 16.44 -4.04
C ALA A 137 -17.18 16.89 -3.61
N TYR A 138 -16.80 18.14 -3.90
CA TYR A 138 -15.56 18.70 -3.40
C TYR A 138 -15.76 20.12 -2.87
N GLY A 139 -14.91 20.49 -1.93
CA GLY A 139 -14.82 21.83 -1.43
C GLY A 139 -13.37 22.30 -1.34
N THR A 140 -13.17 23.61 -1.29
CA THR A 140 -11.84 24.21 -1.18
C THR A 140 -11.78 25.24 -0.05
N ALA A 141 -10.59 25.34 0.56
CA ALA A 141 -10.33 26.33 1.59
C ALA A 141 -8.93 26.93 1.45
N ALA A 142 -8.75 28.14 1.98
CA ALA A 142 -7.41 28.69 2.18
C ALA A 142 -6.70 27.96 3.31
N SER A 143 -5.42 27.65 3.14
CA SER A 143 -4.59 27.05 4.17
C SER A 143 -3.23 27.73 4.25
N PRO A 144 -2.47 27.53 5.35
CA PRO A 144 -1.09 28.02 5.44
C PRO A 144 -0.15 27.49 4.37
N LEU A 145 -0.57 26.44 3.64
CA LEU A 145 0.21 25.77 2.59
C LEU A 145 -0.34 26.04 1.18
N GLY A 146 -1.14 27.08 1.01
CA GLY A 146 -1.86 27.43 -0.20
C GLY A 146 -3.32 26.96 -0.17
N ARG A 147 -3.88 26.62 -1.33
CA ARG A 147 -5.25 26.10 -1.40
C ARG A 147 -5.28 24.63 -0.98
N LEU A 148 -6.30 24.26 -0.22
CA LEU A 148 -6.61 22.90 0.19
C LEU A 148 -7.92 22.50 -0.48
N LEU A 149 -7.97 21.30 -1.07
CA LEU A 149 -9.17 20.69 -1.59
C LEU A 149 -9.42 19.37 -0.87
N ALA A 150 -10.65 19.16 -0.43
CA ALA A 150 -11.17 17.88 0.00
C ALA A 150 -12.29 17.44 -0.93
N ALA A 151 -12.33 16.15 -1.27
CA ALA A 151 -13.41 15.57 -2.06
C ALA A 151 -13.89 14.27 -1.42
N ALA A 152 -15.19 14.04 -1.50
CA ALA A 152 -15.87 12.89 -0.92
C ALA A 152 -16.89 12.27 -1.88
N THR A 153 -17.10 10.98 -1.71
CA THR A 153 -18.31 10.27 -2.17
C THR A 153 -19.27 10.11 -1.00
N ALA A 154 -20.44 9.55 -1.22
CA ALA A 154 -21.38 9.19 -0.14
C ALA A 154 -20.78 8.28 0.95
N ARG A 155 -19.63 7.62 0.69
CA ARG A 155 -18.95 6.70 1.61
C ARG A 155 -17.81 7.34 2.42
N GLY A 156 -17.32 8.51 2.01
CA GLY A 156 -16.25 9.20 2.71
C GLY A 156 -15.27 9.93 1.79
N ILE A 157 -14.21 10.45 2.40
CA ILE A 157 -13.17 11.22 1.71
C ILE A 157 -12.42 10.33 0.72
N CYS A 158 -12.41 10.74 -0.54
CA CYS A 158 -11.73 10.03 -1.62
C CYS A 158 -10.48 10.76 -2.13
N PHE A 159 -10.36 12.05 -1.86
CA PHE A 159 -9.21 12.84 -2.30
C PHE A 159 -8.99 14.05 -1.37
N VAL A 160 -7.72 14.34 -1.11
CA VAL A 160 -7.25 15.58 -0.48
C VAL A 160 -6.06 16.10 -1.29
N GLY A 161 -5.97 17.38 -1.50
CA GLY A 161 -4.88 17.97 -2.28
C GLY A 161 -4.49 19.37 -1.84
N PHE A 162 -3.24 19.72 -2.11
CA PHE A 162 -2.71 21.07 -1.93
C PHE A 162 -2.34 21.67 -3.29
N GLY A 163 -2.55 22.95 -3.46
CA GLY A 163 -2.22 23.64 -4.69
C GLY A 163 -2.11 25.15 -4.51
N ASP A 164 -1.73 25.82 -5.58
CA ASP A 164 -1.63 27.28 -5.58
C ASP A 164 -2.93 27.95 -6.03
N SER A 165 -3.84 27.16 -6.66
CA SER A 165 -5.15 27.62 -7.08
C SER A 165 -6.21 26.52 -7.07
N ASP A 166 -7.48 26.89 -6.94
CA ASP A 166 -8.62 25.98 -7.03
C ASP A 166 -8.64 25.27 -8.39
N ALA A 167 -8.40 26.00 -9.47
CA ALA A 167 -8.40 25.42 -10.83
C ALA A 167 -7.32 24.32 -11.02
N MET A 168 -6.16 24.46 -10.37
CA MET A 168 -5.13 23.40 -10.38
C MET A 168 -5.63 22.16 -9.64
N LEU A 169 -6.25 22.35 -8.48
CA LEU A 169 -6.76 21.27 -7.65
C LEU A 169 -7.94 20.54 -8.29
N GLU A 170 -8.83 21.27 -8.94
CA GLU A 170 -9.94 20.68 -9.72
C GLU A 170 -9.44 19.82 -10.88
N ARG A 171 -8.43 20.29 -11.61
CA ARG A 171 -7.79 19.48 -12.65
C ARG A 171 -7.17 18.22 -12.09
N ALA A 172 -6.48 18.32 -10.95
CA ALA A 172 -5.89 17.16 -10.27
C ALA A 172 -6.96 16.17 -9.79
N LEU A 173 -8.10 16.65 -9.28
CA LEU A 173 -9.24 15.84 -8.90
C LEU A 173 -9.82 15.11 -10.13
N LYS A 174 -10.13 15.84 -11.20
CA LYS A 174 -10.65 15.27 -12.45
C LYS A 174 -9.71 14.23 -13.07
N ALA A 175 -8.40 14.47 -13.02
CA ALA A 175 -7.40 13.51 -13.49
C ALA A 175 -7.34 12.22 -12.63
N ASN A 176 -7.72 12.28 -11.35
CA ASN A 176 -7.84 11.07 -10.51
C ASN A 176 -9.15 10.30 -10.74
N PHE A 177 -10.19 10.96 -11.24
CA PHE A 177 -11.52 10.41 -11.46
C PHE A 177 -12.06 10.80 -12.84
N PRO A 178 -11.37 10.39 -13.94
CA PRO A 178 -11.66 10.86 -15.28
C PRO A 178 -13.05 10.45 -15.81
N ALA A 179 -13.68 9.45 -15.21
CA ALA A 179 -14.99 8.95 -15.60
C ALA A 179 -15.98 8.92 -14.44
N ALA A 180 -15.81 9.78 -13.43
CA ALA A 180 -16.85 10.00 -12.44
C ALA A 180 -18.13 10.49 -13.11
N ASP A 181 -19.28 10.02 -12.64
CA ASP A 181 -20.59 10.42 -13.21
C ASP A 181 -20.84 11.91 -12.97
N SER A 182 -20.40 12.40 -11.82
CA SER A 182 -20.39 13.83 -11.51
C SER A 182 -19.23 14.22 -10.59
N ILE A 183 -18.68 15.42 -10.82
CA ILE A 183 -17.76 16.08 -9.89
C ILE A 183 -18.30 17.50 -9.70
N ARG A 184 -18.92 17.72 -8.55
CA ARG A 184 -19.57 19.01 -8.23
C ARG A 184 -18.88 19.69 -7.05
N ARG A 185 -18.85 21.02 -7.11
CA ARG A 185 -18.41 21.82 -5.97
C ARG A 185 -19.54 21.92 -4.96
N ASP A 186 -19.22 21.63 -3.71
CA ASP A 186 -20.12 21.80 -2.59
C ASP A 186 -19.31 22.09 -1.32
N ASP A 187 -18.98 23.36 -1.14
CA ASP A 187 -18.20 23.81 0.01
C ASP A 187 -18.94 23.60 1.34
N ARG A 188 -20.28 23.52 1.32
CA ARG A 188 -21.09 23.27 2.53
C ARG A 188 -21.01 21.82 2.96
N GLU A 189 -21.16 20.89 2.03
CA GLU A 189 -21.07 19.45 2.31
C GLU A 189 -19.68 19.07 2.83
N LEU A 190 -18.63 19.67 2.26
CA LEU A 190 -17.25 19.42 2.65
C LEU A 190 -16.76 20.29 3.82
N GLY A 191 -17.57 21.22 4.34
CA GLY A 191 -17.18 22.18 5.37
C GLY A 191 -16.57 21.52 6.60
N VAL A 192 -17.26 20.54 7.19
CA VAL A 192 -16.78 19.82 8.37
C VAL A 192 -15.44 19.13 8.11
N ALA A 193 -15.26 18.52 6.94
CA ALA A 193 -14.01 17.84 6.58
C ALA A 193 -12.87 18.86 6.41
N LEU A 194 -13.13 19.97 5.73
CA LEU A 194 -12.15 21.04 5.56
C LEU A 194 -11.76 21.67 6.90
N ASP A 195 -12.72 21.93 7.78
CA ASP A 195 -12.46 22.50 9.11
C ASP A 195 -11.57 21.57 9.95
N ARG A 196 -11.82 20.28 9.95
CA ARG A 196 -10.96 19.29 10.64
C ARG A 196 -9.55 19.21 10.05
N LEU A 197 -9.42 19.25 8.72
CA LEU A 197 -8.11 19.29 8.07
C LEU A 197 -7.34 20.57 8.41
N LEU A 198 -8.03 21.72 8.46
CA LEU A 198 -7.44 23.00 8.86
C LEU A 198 -7.08 23.02 10.35
N ALA A 199 -7.94 22.47 11.23
CA ALA A 199 -7.64 22.32 12.65
C ALA A 199 -6.40 21.45 12.89
N HIS A 200 -6.24 20.36 12.12
CA HIS A 200 -5.04 19.54 12.15
C HIS A 200 -3.80 20.34 11.72
N LEU A 201 -3.87 21.08 10.61
CA LEU A 201 -2.78 21.95 10.15
C LEU A 201 -2.43 23.05 11.16
N ALA A 202 -3.39 23.48 11.98
CA ALA A 202 -3.19 24.45 13.06
C ALA A 202 -2.67 23.79 14.36
N GLY A 203 -2.43 22.46 14.38
CA GLY A 203 -1.98 21.72 15.55
C GLY A 203 -3.03 21.50 16.64
N LYS A 204 -4.30 21.86 16.38
CA LYS A 204 -5.42 21.70 17.32
C LYS A 204 -5.90 20.24 17.40
N GLU A 205 -5.86 19.50 16.29
CA GLU A 205 -6.20 18.08 16.21
C GLU A 205 -4.96 17.27 15.85
N PRO A 206 -4.51 16.32 16.69
CA PRO A 206 -3.32 15.52 16.43
C PRO A 206 -3.54 14.48 15.32
N HIS A 207 -4.79 14.07 15.12
CA HIS A 207 -5.21 13.12 14.09
C HIS A 207 -6.50 13.59 13.42
N VAL A 208 -6.62 13.32 12.13
CA VAL A 208 -7.85 13.56 11.37
C VAL A 208 -8.58 12.23 11.21
N ASP A 209 -9.66 12.05 11.94
CA ASP A 209 -10.51 10.86 11.85
C ASP A 209 -11.74 11.19 10.98
N LEU A 210 -11.65 10.86 9.70
CA LEU A 210 -12.72 11.01 8.71
C LEU A 210 -12.94 9.69 8.00
N PRO A 211 -14.20 9.32 7.68
CA PRO A 211 -14.47 8.14 6.87
C PRO A 211 -13.79 8.27 5.52
N LEU A 212 -13.17 7.19 5.05
CA LEU A 212 -12.39 7.19 3.82
C LEU A 212 -13.01 6.27 2.77
N ASP A 213 -13.10 6.78 1.55
CA ASP A 213 -13.41 6.00 0.35
C ASP A 213 -12.20 6.02 -0.59
N ILE A 214 -11.10 5.40 -0.16
CA ILE A 214 -9.83 5.37 -0.88
C ILE A 214 -9.55 4.00 -1.48
N ARG A 215 -9.00 4.03 -2.68
CA ARG A 215 -8.54 2.83 -3.38
C ARG A 215 -7.11 2.53 -2.96
N ALA A 216 -6.84 1.30 -2.56
CA ALA A 216 -5.51 0.89 -2.15
C ALA A 216 -5.32 -0.61 -2.34
N THR A 217 -4.13 -1.00 -2.78
CA THR A 217 -3.68 -2.39 -2.68
C THR A 217 -3.52 -2.76 -1.19
N ALA A 218 -3.50 -4.04 -0.87
CA ALA A 218 -3.24 -4.48 0.50
C ALA A 218 -1.86 -3.99 1.01
N PHE A 219 -0.87 -3.91 0.12
CA PHE A 219 0.43 -3.33 0.45
C PHE A 219 0.33 -1.84 0.78
N GLN A 220 -0.34 -1.04 -0.07
CA GLN A 220 -0.56 0.38 0.21
C GLN A 220 -1.31 0.60 1.53
N ARG A 221 -2.37 -0.17 1.80
CA ARG A 221 -3.10 -0.10 3.09
C ARG A 221 -2.20 -0.34 4.28
N ARG A 222 -1.34 -1.36 4.22
CA ARG A 222 -0.37 -1.63 5.30
C ARG A 222 0.62 -0.49 5.46
N VAL A 223 1.16 0.05 4.36
CA VAL A 223 2.05 1.23 4.42
C VAL A 223 1.32 2.40 5.05
N TRP A 224 0.07 2.68 4.65
CA TRP A 224 -0.70 3.79 5.16
C TRP A 224 -1.08 3.62 6.63
N GLN A 225 -1.36 2.41 7.09
CA GLN A 225 -1.53 2.10 8.51
C GLN A 225 -0.25 2.36 9.31
N GLU A 226 0.92 1.98 8.79
CA GLU A 226 2.20 2.29 9.44
C GLU A 226 2.48 3.80 9.46
N LEU A 227 2.12 4.53 8.39
CA LEU A 227 2.24 5.99 8.37
C LEU A 227 1.36 6.65 9.44
N GLN A 228 0.12 6.19 9.62
CA GLN A 228 -0.78 6.71 10.66
C GLN A 228 -0.29 6.43 12.10
N ARG A 229 0.57 5.43 12.28
CA ARG A 229 1.20 5.11 13.57
C ARG A 229 2.40 6.00 13.89
N ILE A 230 2.91 6.78 12.94
CA ILE A 230 4.00 7.72 13.20
C ILE A 230 3.42 8.91 13.97
N PRO A 231 3.88 9.17 15.20
CA PRO A 231 3.38 10.28 16.00
C PRO A 231 3.59 11.63 15.31
N LEU A 232 2.80 12.61 15.73
CA LEU A 232 2.97 14.00 15.31
C LEU A 232 4.40 14.48 15.61
N GLY A 233 5.06 15.09 14.62
CA GLY A 233 6.43 15.61 14.74
C GLY A 233 7.54 14.56 14.71
N GLU A 234 7.20 13.29 14.55
CA GLU A 234 8.18 12.23 14.31
C GLU A 234 8.23 11.89 12.83
N THR A 235 9.38 11.38 12.40
CA THR A 235 9.56 10.88 11.04
C THR A 235 10.14 9.48 11.07
N ARG A 236 9.84 8.70 10.03
CA ARG A 236 10.47 7.39 9.79
C ARG A 236 10.98 7.32 8.37
N SER A 237 12.11 6.64 8.20
CA SER A 237 12.61 6.35 6.85
C SER A 237 11.72 5.29 6.17
N TYR A 238 11.69 5.31 4.83
CA TYR A 238 11.01 4.25 4.07
C TYR A 238 11.53 2.85 4.43
N GLY A 239 12.83 2.75 4.79
CA GLY A 239 13.43 1.49 5.24
C GLY A 239 12.94 1.05 6.61
N GLU A 240 12.72 1.95 7.56
CA GLU A 240 12.14 1.63 8.88
C GLU A 240 10.69 1.19 8.76
N ILE A 241 9.89 1.89 7.94
CA ILE A 241 8.51 1.49 7.63
C ILE A 241 8.49 0.10 6.97
N ALA A 242 9.38 -0.16 6.02
CA ALA A 242 9.51 -1.47 5.39
C ALA A 242 9.88 -2.57 6.40
N ARG A 243 10.79 -2.26 7.35
CA ARG A 243 11.18 -3.19 8.42
C ARG A 243 10.04 -3.47 9.40
N SER A 244 9.28 -2.45 9.81
CA SER A 244 8.11 -2.64 10.71
C SER A 244 7.03 -3.53 10.08
N MET A 245 6.92 -3.48 8.74
CA MET A 245 6.03 -4.36 7.98
C MET A 245 6.59 -5.78 7.78
N GLY A 246 7.80 -6.09 8.28
CA GLY A 246 8.47 -7.36 8.07
C GLY A 246 9.09 -7.55 6.68
N ASN A 247 9.24 -6.46 5.91
CA ASN A 247 9.80 -6.48 4.55
C ASN A 247 10.88 -5.40 4.36
N PRO A 248 12.09 -5.59 4.90
CA PRO A 248 13.17 -4.59 4.86
C PRO A 248 13.61 -4.20 3.43
N GLY A 249 13.41 -5.08 2.43
CA GLY A 249 13.73 -4.79 1.03
C GLY A 249 12.72 -3.89 0.31
N ALA A 250 11.56 -3.63 0.91
CA ALA A 250 10.44 -2.94 0.25
C ALA A 250 10.51 -1.40 0.31
N SER A 251 11.64 -0.79 0.67
CA SER A 251 11.75 0.66 0.87
C SER A 251 11.31 1.49 -0.36
N ARG A 252 11.63 1.04 -1.58
CA ARG A 252 11.17 1.67 -2.83
C ARG A 252 9.65 1.55 -3.02
N ALA A 253 9.08 0.39 -2.69
CA ALA A 253 7.64 0.17 -2.75
C ALA A 253 6.89 1.01 -1.70
N VAL A 254 7.46 1.18 -0.51
CA VAL A 254 6.94 2.11 0.52
C VAL A 254 6.96 3.54 -0.01
N GLY A 255 8.07 3.99 -0.62
CA GLY A 255 8.15 5.31 -1.25
C GLY A 255 7.08 5.51 -2.33
N ARG A 256 6.84 4.49 -3.18
CA ARG A 256 5.78 4.53 -4.20
C ARG A 256 4.38 4.60 -3.56
N ALA A 257 4.13 3.84 -2.50
CA ALA A 257 2.86 3.89 -1.77
C ALA A 257 2.61 5.27 -1.13
N CYS A 258 3.67 5.94 -0.64
CA CYS A 258 3.59 7.32 -0.17
C CYS A 258 3.27 8.31 -1.32
N ALA A 259 3.91 8.15 -2.49
CA ALA A 259 3.72 9.02 -3.65
C ALA A 259 2.30 8.91 -4.25
N THR A 260 1.66 7.75 -4.11
CA THR A 260 0.30 7.49 -4.62
C THR A 260 -0.80 7.71 -3.59
N ASN A 261 -0.48 8.24 -2.41
CA ASN A 261 -1.47 8.56 -1.37
C ASN A 261 -2.44 9.65 -1.85
N PRO A 262 -3.76 9.35 -1.95
CA PRO A 262 -4.75 10.31 -2.41
C PRO A 262 -5.25 11.25 -1.30
N VAL A 263 -4.97 10.96 -0.03
CA VAL A 263 -5.51 11.66 1.15
C VAL A 263 -4.41 12.08 2.14
N PRO A 264 -3.47 12.96 1.71
CA PRO A 264 -2.44 13.50 2.60
C PRO A 264 -3.10 14.16 3.82
N LEU A 265 -2.37 14.30 4.91
CA LEU A 265 -2.81 14.68 6.26
C LEU A 265 -3.54 13.54 6.98
N ILE A 266 -4.60 12.97 6.42
CA ILE A 266 -5.31 11.83 7.02
C ILE A 266 -4.38 10.60 7.03
N VAL A 267 -3.66 10.39 5.93
CA VAL A 267 -2.52 9.47 5.86
C VAL A 267 -1.24 10.30 5.75
N PRO A 268 -0.48 10.47 6.84
CA PRO A 268 0.60 11.44 6.93
C PRO A 268 1.88 10.99 6.21
N CYS A 269 1.82 10.84 4.88
CA CYS A 269 2.97 10.40 4.08
C CYS A 269 4.13 11.41 4.06
N HIS A 270 3.92 12.64 4.51
CA HIS A 270 4.97 13.63 4.73
C HIS A 270 5.92 13.23 5.87
N ARG A 271 5.49 12.40 6.84
CA ARG A 271 6.34 11.87 7.93
C ARG A 271 7.29 10.75 7.47
N ALA A 272 7.16 10.27 6.22
CA ALA A 272 8.09 9.32 5.65
C ALA A 272 9.18 10.03 4.85
N GLN A 273 10.45 9.61 5.01
CA GLN A 273 11.62 10.26 4.40
C GLN A 273 12.65 9.26 3.87
N GLY A 274 13.66 9.74 3.16
CA GLY A 274 14.81 8.92 2.76
C GLY A 274 15.66 8.51 3.96
N GLN A 275 16.50 7.49 3.78
CA GLN A 275 17.35 6.97 4.85
C GLN A 275 18.36 8.00 5.38
N SER A 276 18.78 8.94 4.55
CA SER A 276 19.67 10.05 4.92
C SER A 276 18.96 11.22 5.61
N GLY A 277 17.64 11.12 5.87
CA GLY A 277 16.84 12.26 6.34
C GLY A 277 16.46 13.24 5.23
N ALA A 278 16.94 13.02 3.99
CA ALA A 278 16.60 13.87 2.87
C ALA A 278 15.10 13.83 2.56
N LEU A 279 14.50 15.00 2.40
CA LEU A 279 13.12 15.14 1.97
C LEU A 279 13.04 14.81 0.48
N THR A 280 12.68 13.57 0.19
CA THR A 280 12.48 13.08 -1.19
C THR A 280 11.00 12.89 -1.46
N GLY A 281 10.58 13.25 -2.66
CA GLY A 281 9.28 12.94 -3.22
C GLY A 281 8.07 13.28 -2.33
N TYR A 282 7.33 14.28 -2.72
CA TYR A 282 5.99 14.55 -2.17
C TYR A 282 5.11 15.02 -3.32
N ARG A 283 3.95 14.40 -3.49
CA ARG A 283 3.03 14.68 -4.61
C ARG A 283 2.72 16.18 -4.75
N TRP A 284 2.63 16.87 -3.63
CA TRP A 284 2.25 18.28 -3.56
C TRP A 284 3.44 19.24 -3.42
N GLY A 285 4.63 18.74 -3.67
CA GLY A 285 5.89 19.50 -3.66
C GLY A 285 6.67 19.41 -2.35
N ILE A 286 7.99 19.36 -2.46
CA ILE A 286 8.92 19.19 -1.32
C ILE A 286 8.82 20.37 -0.33
N LYS A 287 8.57 21.58 -0.81
CA LYS A 287 8.39 22.77 0.05
C LYS A 287 7.22 22.59 1.03
N ARG A 288 6.09 22.05 0.56
CA ARG A 288 4.94 21.76 1.43
C ARG A 288 5.22 20.64 2.42
N LYS A 289 5.99 19.63 2.01
CA LYS A 289 6.43 18.56 2.92
C LYS A 289 7.29 19.12 4.06
N ALA A 290 8.26 19.97 3.74
CA ALA A 290 9.09 20.63 4.74
C ALA A 290 8.27 21.48 5.72
N ALA A 291 7.38 22.32 5.18
CA ALA A 291 6.52 23.17 6.00
C ALA A 291 5.53 22.38 6.89
N LEU A 292 5.07 21.19 6.46
CA LEU A 292 4.25 20.31 7.30
C LEU A 292 5.06 19.80 8.50
N LEU A 293 6.27 19.30 8.27
CA LEU A 293 7.15 18.78 9.32
C LEU A 293 7.57 19.86 10.32
N GLU A 294 7.88 21.06 9.83
CA GLU A 294 8.21 22.23 10.66
C GLU A 294 7.03 22.58 11.60
N ARG A 295 5.81 22.69 11.06
CA ARG A 295 4.60 22.96 11.84
C ARG A 295 4.31 21.92 12.90
N GLU A 296 4.50 20.65 12.59
CA GLU A 296 4.35 19.56 13.55
C GLU A 296 5.36 19.68 14.68
N SER A 297 6.62 20.00 14.37
CA SER A 297 7.69 20.23 15.34
C SER A 297 7.39 21.42 16.27
N GLU A 298 6.92 22.54 15.71
CA GLU A 298 6.49 23.70 16.49
C GLU A 298 5.33 23.39 17.44
N THR A 299 4.35 22.60 16.94
CA THR A 299 3.19 22.20 17.75
C THR A 299 3.61 21.41 18.99
N ILE A 300 4.59 20.50 18.85
CA ILE A 300 5.11 19.71 19.96
C ILE A 300 5.91 20.60 20.92
N SER A 301 6.74 21.50 20.39
CA SER A 301 7.55 22.39 21.20
C SER A 301 6.67 23.29 22.09
N ARG A 302 5.57 23.82 21.55
CA ARG A 302 4.59 24.61 22.31
C ARG A 302 3.90 23.79 23.40
N LYS A 303 3.55 22.52 23.15
CA LYS A 303 2.91 21.66 24.15
C LYS A 303 3.85 21.20 25.28
N LYS A 304 5.15 21.29 25.09
CA LYS A 304 6.15 20.98 26.16
C LYS A 304 6.41 22.17 27.10
N ILE A 305 6.01 23.37 26.70
CA ILE A 305 6.24 24.62 27.47
C ILE A 305 5.02 24.97 28.33
N LEU A 306 3.87 24.39 28.03
CA LEU A 306 2.62 24.50 28.81
C LEU A 306 2.49 23.32 29.80
#